data_7b09765b400e0893c455cad3b0ce8055
#
_entry.id   7b09765b400e0893c455cad3b0ce8055
#
_cell.length_a   1.000
_cell.length_b   1.000
_cell.length_c   1.000
_cell.angle_alpha   90.00
_cell.angle_beta   90.00
_cell.angle_gamma   90.00
#
_symmetry.space_group_name_H-M   'P 1'
#
loop_
_entity.id
_entity.type
_entity.pdbx_description
1 polymer ?
#
loop_
_entity_poly.entity_id
_entity_poly.type
_entity_poly.pdbx_seq_one_letter_code
_entity_poly.pdbx_strand_id
1 'polypeptide(L)'
;MDISDLLASEGVKLRAGASSKRQALHLVAGAGAQALGLNEAEVFEALMERHPEQLKREDLKIALAQHTRSTRYLQCVASGAARHDLDGQPVEPVAPEHVHHAIMEVFKRRQGRSTEDLRPALRRQLVSAFERSGLSPSDYLALVQGRDESANQLVQEALHDAEAQSARRQALQRAYEASGKPVDEFAQMYGMDVREVRRLLSIQ
;
A
#
# COMPACT_ATOMS: atom_id res chain seq x y z
N MET A 1 3.59 23.95 10.24
CA MET A 1 2.61 24.03 9.14
C MET A 1 1.26 23.77 9.78
N ASP A 2 0.44 24.79 9.89
CA ASP A 2 -0.84 24.72 10.62
C ASP A 2 -1.81 23.85 9.79
N ILE A 3 -2.57 22.99 10.48
CA ILE A 3 -3.55 22.08 9.87
C ILE A 3 -4.64 22.86 9.12
N SER A 4 -4.87 24.11 9.50
CA SER A 4 -5.75 25.05 8.80
C SER A 4 -5.31 25.30 7.34
N ASP A 5 -4.02 25.32 7.06
CA ASP A 5 -3.47 25.54 5.72
C ASP A 5 -3.64 24.32 4.81
N LEU A 6 -3.63 23.10 5.39
CA LEU A 6 -3.86 21.85 4.67
C LEU A 6 -5.31 21.69 4.21
N LEU A 7 -6.26 22.17 5.00
CA LEU A 7 -7.70 22.16 4.65
C LEU A 7 -8.07 23.24 3.63
N ALA A 8 -7.35 24.37 3.64
CA ALA A 8 -7.55 25.45 2.67
C ALA A 8 -7.03 25.07 1.26
N SER A 9 -5.95 24.28 1.18
CA SER A 9 -5.34 23.89 -0.09
C SER A 9 -6.11 22.82 -0.88
N GLU A 10 -6.98 22.04 -0.21
CA GLU A 10 -7.75 20.96 -0.86
C GLU A 10 -9.18 21.33 -1.27
N GLY A 11 -9.58 22.58 -1.13
CA GLY A 11 -10.84 23.08 -1.71
C GLY A 11 -12.13 22.51 -1.11
N VAL A 12 -12.09 21.97 0.11
CA VAL A 12 -13.27 21.43 0.79
C VAL A 12 -14.10 22.58 1.38
N LYS A 13 -15.02 23.13 0.60
CA LYS A 13 -16.05 24.06 1.10
C LYS A 13 -17.10 23.28 1.88
N LEU A 14 -16.91 23.13 3.16
CA LEU A 14 -17.93 22.63 4.09
C LEU A 14 -18.93 23.75 4.42
N ARG A 15 -20.21 23.54 4.12
CA ARG A 15 -21.29 24.50 4.43
C ARG A 15 -21.44 24.70 5.94
N ALA A 16 -21.71 25.95 6.36
CA ALA A 16 -21.96 26.32 7.74
C ALA A 16 -23.14 25.52 8.32
N GLY A 17 -22.96 24.92 9.46
CA GLY A 17 -23.90 24.00 10.14
C GLY A 17 -23.20 22.73 10.65
N ALA A 18 -21.96 22.50 10.27
CA ALA A 18 -21.22 21.29 10.53
C ALA A 18 -19.96 21.52 11.39
N SER A 19 -20.04 22.27 12.48
CA SER A 19 -18.89 22.42 13.39
C SER A 19 -18.40 21.06 13.89
N SER A 20 -19.33 20.16 14.23
CA SER A 20 -19.04 18.81 14.69
C SER A 20 -18.44 17.93 13.58
N LYS A 21 -18.98 17.95 12.35
CA LYS A 21 -18.41 17.24 11.20
C LYS A 21 -17.02 17.74 10.83
N ARG A 22 -16.82 19.07 10.88
CA ARG A 22 -15.52 19.68 10.60
C ARG A 22 -14.51 19.30 11.66
N GLN A 23 -14.89 19.31 12.94
CA GLN A 23 -14.04 18.86 14.05
C GLN A 23 -13.69 17.37 13.94
N ALA A 24 -14.69 16.52 13.63
CA ALA A 24 -14.45 15.10 13.40
C ALA A 24 -13.49 14.85 12.24
N LEU A 25 -13.67 15.52 11.08
CA LEU A 25 -12.75 15.44 9.95
C LEU A 25 -11.34 15.94 10.30
N HIS A 26 -11.25 16.97 11.11
CA HIS A 26 -9.98 17.53 11.58
C HIS A 26 -9.24 16.55 12.47
N LEU A 27 -9.92 15.95 13.44
CA LEU A 27 -9.36 14.96 14.35
C LEU A 27 -8.98 13.67 13.61
N VAL A 28 -9.86 13.21 12.70
CA VAL A 28 -9.55 12.04 11.85
C VAL A 28 -8.38 12.32 10.92
N ALA A 29 -8.29 13.51 10.31
CA ALA A 29 -7.19 13.88 9.43
C ALA A 29 -5.88 14.04 10.22
N GLY A 30 -5.93 14.62 11.43
CA GLY A 30 -4.78 14.73 12.34
C GLY A 30 -4.32 13.37 12.84
N ALA A 31 -5.24 12.56 13.32
CA ALA A 31 -4.99 11.18 13.71
C ALA A 31 -4.61 10.31 12.52
N GLY A 32 -5.28 10.50 11.37
CA GLY A 32 -5.04 9.73 10.16
C GLY A 32 -3.71 10.01 9.46
N ALA A 33 -3.07 11.17 9.73
CA ALA A 33 -1.70 11.40 9.30
C ALA A 33 -0.69 10.55 10.10
N GLN A 34 -1.09 10.12 11.30
CA GLN A 34 -0.31 9.28 12.21
C GLN A 34 -0.86 7.85 12.32
N ALA A 35 -2.18 7.71 12.27
CA ALA A 35 -2.89 6.42 12.35
C ALA A 35 -3.10 5.80 10.97
N LEU A 36 -2.03 5.57 10.25
CA LEU A 36 -2.07 4.87 8.97
C LEU A 36 -2.36 3.40 9.22
N GLY A 37 -3.62 3.06 9.23
CA GLY A 37 -4.01 1.67 9.18
C GLY A 37 -4.71 1.07 10.40
N LEU A 38 -5.14 1.83 11.39
CA LEU A 38 -6.01 1.28 12.42
C LEU A 38 -7.27 0.68 11.81
N ASN A 39 -7.73 -0.41 12.39
CA ASN A 39 -9.09 -0.90 12.19
C ASN A 39 -10.06 0.27 12.45
N GLU A 40 -10.99 0.52 11.52
CA GLU A 40 -11.93 1.65 11.59
C GLU A 40 -12.70 1.66 12.94
N ALA A 41 -13.01 0.50 13.49
CA ALA A 41 -13.68 0.36 14.77
C ALA A 41 -12.81 0.81 15.96
N GLU A 42 -11.52 0.46 15.96
CA GLU A 42 -10.57 0.84 17.02
C GLU A 42 -10.30 2.33 17.03
N VAL A 43 -10.12 2.94 15.84
CA VAL A 43 -9.99 4.40 15.71
C VAL A 43 -11.26 5.09 16.21
N PHE A 44 -12.42 4.55 15.86
CA PHE A 44 -13.69 5.11 16.24
C PHE A 44 -13.84 5.16 17.77
N GLU A 45 -13.63 4.04 18.46
CA GLU A 45 -13.78 3.98 19.91
C GLU A 45 -12.68 4.80 20.62
N ALA A 46 -11.44 4.75 20.17
CA ALA A 46 -10.35 5.55 20.74
C ALA A 46 -10.57 7.07 20.59
N LEU A 47 -11.12 7.52 19.45
CA LEU A 47 -11.47 8.95 19.26
C LEU A 47 -12.68 9.36 20.12
N MET A 48 -13.67 8.50 20.26
CA MET A 48 -14.82 8.76 21.12
C MET A 48 -14.42 8.83 22.60
N GLU A 49 -13.49 7.99 23.04
CA GLU A 49 -12.97 7.99 24.39
C GLU A 49 -12.13 9.24 24.69
N ARG A 50 -11.28 9.67 23.74
CA ARG A 50 -10.43 10.86 23.91
C ARG A 50 -11.19 12.19 23.79
N HIS A 51 -12.31 12.21 23.07
CA HIS A 51 -13.05 13.45 22.76
C HIS A 51 -14.57 13.30 22.89
N PRO A 52 -15.10 12.81 24.04
CA PRO A 52 -16.53 12.48 24.20
C PRO A 52 -17.46 13.69 24.01
N GLU A 53 -17.02 14.87 24.48
CA GLU A 53 -17.82 16.10 24.43
C GLU A 53 -17.75 16.82 23.08
N GLN A 54 -16.75 16.46 22.24
CA GLN A 54 -16.48 17.18 20.98
C GLN A 54 -17.03 16.45 19.77
N LEU A 55 -17.18 15.12 19.86
CA LEU A 55 -17.53 14.27 18.76
C LEU A 55 -18.91 13.64 18.93
N LYS A 56 -19.69 13.67 17.85
CA LYS A 56 -20.93 12.89 17.73
C LYS A 56 -20.63 11.62 16.96
N ARG A 57 -21.20 10.49 17.42
CA ARG A 57 -20.97 9.16 16.80
C ARG A 57 -21.28 9.13 15.30
N GLU A 58 -22.38 9.77 14.89
CA GLU A 58 -22.81 9.83 13.49
C GLU A 58 -21.82 10.62 12.62
N ASP A 59 -21.38 11.78 13.13
CA ASP A 59 -20.43 12.63 12.42
C ASP A 59 -19.07 11.97 12.29
N LEU A 60 -18.60 11.28 13.33
CA LEU A 60 -17.35 10.53 13.30
C LEU A 60 -17.39 9.36 12.31
N LYS A 61 -18.50 8.59 12.25
CA LYS A 61 -18.67 7.53 11.24
C LYS A 61 -18.57 8.08 9.82
N ILE A 62 -19.23 9.20 9.55
CA ILE A 62 -19.16 9.83 8.22
C ILE A 62 -17.72 10.28 7.91
N ALA A 63 -17.04 10.88 8.88
CA ALA A 63 -15.68 11.36 8.70
C ALA A 63 -14.70 10.20 8.43
N LEU A 64 -14.78 9.10 9.19
CA LEU A 64 -13.96 7.90 8.98
C LEU A 64 -14.24 7.26 7.62
N ALA A 65 -15.51 7.10 7.25
CA ALA A 65 -15.88 6.56 5.95
C ALA A 65 -15.38 7.43 4.77
N GLN A 66 -15.31 8.75 4.93
CA GLN A 66 -14.71 9.64 3.93
C GLN A 66 -13.19 9.50 3.91
N HIS A 67 -12.55 9.41 5.07
CA HIS A 67 -11.11 9.27 5.21
C HIS A 67 -10.62 7.97 4.57
N THR A 68 -11.22 6.83 4.93
CA THR A 68 -10.82 5.50 4.43
C THR A 68 -11.06 5.33 2.93
N ARG A 69 -11.97 6.10 2.34
CA ARG A 69 -12.19 6.15 0.89
C ARG A 69 -11.29 7.15 0.16
N SER A 70 -10.53 7.97 0.87
CA SER A 70 -9.66 8.96 0.23
C SER A 70 -8.52 8.29 -0.54
N THR A 71 -8.10 8.89 -1.65
CA THR A 71 -6.98 8.36 -2.44
C THR A 71 -5.68 8.36 -1.64
N ARG A 72 -5.50 9.34 -0.76
CA ARG A 72 -4.31 9.45 0.10
C ARG A 72 -4.24 8.28 1.09
N TYR A 73 -5.34 7.95 1.75
CA TYR A 73 -5.42 6.80 2.65
C TYR A 73 -5.13 5.49 1.89
N LEU A 74 -5.80 5.30 0.75
CA LEU A 74 -5.60 4.10 -0.07
C LEU A 74 -4.15 3.98 -0.58
N GLN A 75 -3.49 5.08 -0.95
CA GLN A 75 -2.08 5.05 -1.34
C GLN A 75 -1.18 4.60 -0.18
N CYS A 76 -1.51 5.00 1.02
CA CYS A 76 -0.79 4.60 2.21
C CYS A 76 -0.96 3.12 2.51
N VAL A 77 -2.19 2.61 2.49
CA VAL A 77 -2.46 1.18 2.63
C VAL A 77 -1.77 0.37 1.51
N ALA A 78 -1.84 0.85 0.27
CA ALA A 78 -1.19 0.24 -0.89
C ALA A 78 0.35 0.17 -0.78
N SER A 79 0.96 1.06 0.00
CA SER A 79 2.40 1.00 0.27
C SER A 79 2.80 -0.17 1.18
N GLY A 80 1.83 -0.78 1.88
CA GLY A 80 2.06 -1.83 2.87
C GLY A 80 2.75 -1.33 4.15
N ALA A 81 2.65 -0.03 4.44
CA ALA A 81 3.12 0.52 5.70
C ALA A 81 2.38 -0.12 6.87
N ALA A 82 3.09 -0.36 7.98
CA ALA A 82 2.47 -0.90 9.18
C ALA A 82 1.35 0.04 9.69
N ARG A 83 0.39 -0.54 10.38
CA ARG A 83 -0.65 0.20 11.09
C ARG A 83 -0.03 0.91 12.30
N HIS A 84 -0.52 2.12 12.58
CA HIS A 84 -0.10 2.90 13.73
C HIS A 84 -1.31 3.26 14.57
N ASP A 85 -1.13 3.33 15.88
CA ASP A 85 -2.16 3.85 16.78
C ASP A 85 -2.28 5.38 16.69
N LEU A 86 -3.18 5.96 17.48
CA LEU A 86 -3.39 7.42 17.53
C LEU A 86 -2.18 8.19 18.08
N ASP A 87 -1.24 7.51 18.71
CA ASP A 87 -0.01 8.07 19.26
C ASP A 87 1.19 7.86 18.31
N GLY A 88 0.92 7.29 17.11
CA GLY A 88 1.92 7.09 16.06
C GLY A 88 2.83 5.88 16.29
N GLN A 89 2.46 4.98 17.20
CA GLN A 89 3.22 3.75 17.43
C GLN A 89 2.79 2.66 16.44
N PRO A 90 3.73 1.89 15.87
CA PRO A 90 3.39 0.78 15.01
C PRO A 90 2.67 -0.31 15.82
N VAL A 91 1.55 -0.81 15.30
CA VAL A 91 0.72 -1.83 15.97
C VAL A 91 0.85 -3.17 15.25
N GLU A 92 0.38 -3.24 14.02
CA GLU A 92 0.37 -4.48 13.24
C GLU A 92 0.58 -4.22 11.75
N PRO A 93 1.06 -5.19 10.97
CA PRO A 93 1.11 -5.07 9.52
C PRO A 93 -0.29 -5.03 8.93
N VAL A 94 -0.45 -4.35 7.80
CA VAL A 94 -1.70 -4.38 7.03
C VAL A 94 -1.85 -5.74 6.37
N ALA A 95 -3.03 -6.35 6.51
CA ALA A 95 -3.31 -7.64 5.89
C ALA A 95 -3.17 -7.58 4.36
N PRO A 96 -2.59 -8.62 3.72
CA PRO A 96 -2.28 -8.63 2.29
C PRO A 96 -3.48 -8.34 1.38
N GLU A 97 -4.68 -8.82 1.74
CA GLU A 97 -5.92 -8.54 1.02
C GLU A 97 -6.31 -7.06 1.04
N HIS A 98 -6.05 -6.37 2.14
CA HIS A 98 -6.31 -4.93 2.24
C HIS A 98 -5.30 -4.13 1.41
N VAL A 99 -4.03 -4.54 1.42
CA VAL A 99 -2.99 -3.94 0.56
C VAL A 99 -3.37 -4.12 -0.90
N HIS A 100 -3.74 -5.34 -1.30
CA HIS A 100 -4.17 -5.65 -2.66
C HIS A 100 -5.38 -4.80 -3.08
N HIS A 101 -6.43 -4.76 -2.25
CA HIS A 101 -7.62 -3.96 -2.52
C HIS A 101 -7.27 -2.48 -2.73
N ALA A 102 -6.42 -1.92 -1.88
CA ALA A 102 -5.99 -0.53 -1.98
C ALA A 102 -5.18 -0.27 -3.27
N ILE A 103 -4.30 -1.18 -3.67
CA ILE A 103 -3.54 -1.10 -4.94
C ILE A 103 -4.52 -1.04 -6.12
N MET A 104 -5.51 -1.94 -6.17
CA MET A 104 -6.50 -2.01 -7.25
C MET A 104 -7.38 -0.76 -7.31
N GLU A 105 -7.83 -0.24 -6.17
CA GLU A 105 -8.63 0.98 -6.10
C GLU A 105 -7.84 2.22 -6.55
N VAL A 106 -6.58 2.35 -6.12
CA VAL A 106 -5.70 3.43 -6.57
C VAL A 106 -5.45 3.34 -8.08
N PHE A 107 -5.20 2.12 -8.59
CA PHE A 107 -5.04 1.90 -10.02
C PHE A 107 -6.29 2.31 -10.81
N LYS A 108 -7.48 1.83 -10.44
CA LYS A 108 -8.75 2.18 -11.11
C LYS A 108 -8.94 3.70 -11.19
N ARG A 109 -8.69 4.42 -10.10
CA ARG A 109 -8.81 5.88 -10.05
C ARG A 109 -7.78 6.60 -10.92
N ARG A 110 -6.55 6.12 -10.97
CA ARG A 110 -5.47 6.71 -11.77
C ARG A 110 -5.66 6.40 -13.26
N GLN A 111 -5.98 5.16 -13.61
CA GLN A 111 -6.23 4.77 -14.99
C GLN A 111 -7.41 5.53 -15.60
N GLY A 112 -8.49 5.76 -14.84
CA GLY A 112 -9.64 6.55 -15.30
C GLY A 112 -9.34 8.03 -15.55
N ARG A 113 -8.17 8.53 -15.14
CA ARG A 113 -7.72 9.93 -15.35
C ARG A 113 -6.51 10.05 -16.25
N SER A 114 -5.90 8.94 -16.62
CA SER A 114 -4.67 8.89 -17.44
C SER A 114 -4.98 8.35 -18.83
N THR A 115 -4.34 8.90 -19.82
CA THR A 115 -4.30 8.35 -21.18
C THR A 115 -3.22 7.28 -21.36
N GLU A 116 -2.29 7.18 -20.42
CA GLU A 116 -1.23 6.17 -20.43
C GLU A 116 -1.74 4.84 -19.86
N ASP A 117 -1.19 3.74 -20.37
CA ASP A 117 -1.43 2.42 -19.79
C ASP A 117 -0.64 2.23 -18.49
N LEU A 118 -1.33 2.21 -17.37
CA LEU A 118 -0.73 2.04 -16.05
C LEU A 118 -0.59 0.57 -15.61
N ARG A 119 -1.04 -0.41 -16.42
CA ARG A 119 -0.94 -1.85 -16.11
C ARG A 119 0.49 -2.33 -15.82
N PRO A 120 1.54 -1.87 -16.53
CA PRO A 120 2.92 -2.26 -16.17
C PRO A 120 3.34 -1.80 -14.79
N ALA A 121 2.90 -0.61 -14.36
CA ALA A 121 3.17 -0.10 -13.01
C ALA A 121 2.36 -0.86 -11.95
N LEU A 122 1.09 -1.17 -12.22
CA LEU A 122 0.24 -2.01 -11.38
C LEU A 122 0.88 -3.37 -11.15
N ARG A 123 1.32 -4.05 -12.23
CA ARG A 123 1.94 -5.38 -12.16
C ARG A 123 3.15 -5.39 -11.21
N ARG A 124 4.05 -4.38 -11.33
CA ARG A 124 5.17 -4.25 -10.39
C ARG A 124 4.75 -4.06 -8.94
N GLN A 125 3.67 -3.31 -8.70
CA GLN A 125 3.14 -3.13 -7.34
C GLN A 125 2.54 -4.43 -6.78
N LEU A 126 1.82 -5.19 -7.61
CA LEU A 126 1.24 -6.49 -7.22
C LEU A 126 2.34 -7.51 -6.90
N VAL A 127 3.39 -7.61 -7.73
CA VAL A 127 4.57 -8.44 -7.45
C VAL A 127 5.19 -8.07 -6.10
N SER A 128 5.45 -6.78 -5.88
CA SER A 128 6.04 -6.31 -4.62
C SER A 128 5.13 -6.56 -3.39
N ALA A 129 3.83 -6.45 -3.55
CA ALA A 129 2.87 -6.75 -2.48
C ALA A 129 2.84 -8.25 -2.16
N PHE A 130 2.85 -9.10 -3.20
CA PHE A 130 2.96 -10.54 -3.05
C PHE A 130 4.26 -10.96 -2.35
N GLU A 131 5.42 -10.48 -2.83
CA GLU A 131 6.72 -10.81 -2.21
C GLU A 131 6.78 -10.42 -0.73
N ARG A 132 6.20 -9.26 -0.36
CA ARG A 132 6.14 -8.81 1.04
C ARG A 132 5.20 -9.61 1.91
N SER A 133 4.17 -10.23 1.34
CA SER A 133 3.22 -11.05 2.10
C SER A 133 3.84 -12.31 2.67
N GLY A 134 4.91 -12.82 2.07
CA GLY A 134 5.54 -14.10 2.42
C GLY A 134 4.66 -15.33 2.17
N LEU A 135 3.51 -15.17 1.52
CA LEU A 135 2.58 -16.25 1.22
C LEU A 135 3.02 -17.05 -0.01
N SER A 136 2.56 -18.28 -0.11
CA SER A 136 2.65 -19.03 -1.37
C SER A 136 1.78 -18.38 -2.45
N PRO A 137 2.07 -18.57 -3.76
CA PRO A 137 1.23 -18.02 -4.84
C PRO A 137 -0.23 -18.48 -4.74
N SER A 138 -0.47 -19.75 -4.38
CA SER A 138 -1.81 -20.30 -4.20
C SER A 138 -2.57 -19.66 -3.06
N ASP A 139 -1.91 -19.47 -1.90
CA ASP A 139 -2.53 -18.87 -0.72
C ASP A 139 -2.82 -17.38 -0.95
N TYR A 140 -1.87 -16.66 -1.58
CA TYR A 140 -2.09 -15.26 -1.93
C TYR A 140 -3.27 -15.10 -2.90
N LEU A 141 -3.32 -15.93 -3.96
CA LEU A 141 -4.41 -15.89 -4.94
C LEU A 141 -5.76 -16.19 -4.28
N ALA A 142 -5.84 -17.21 -3.44
CA ALA A 142 -7.07 -17.55 -2.70
C ALA A 142 -7.56 -16.40 -1.82
N LEU A 143 -6.64 -15.62 -1.25
CA LEU A 143 -6.94 -14.50 -0.39
C LEU A 143 -7.44 -13.27 -1.14
N VAL A 144 -6.89 -12.98 -2.34
CA VAL A 144 -7.16 -11.73 -3.07
C VAL A 144 -8.13 -11.90 -4.24
N GLN A 145 -8.48 -13.14 -4.61
CA GLN A 145 -9.40 -13.42 -5.70
C GLN A 145 -10.80 -12.84 -5.42
N GLY A 146 -11.28 -12.03 -6.36
CA GLY A 146 -12.58 -11.37 -6.28
C GLY A 146 -13.52 -11.76 -7.42
N ARG A 147 -14.61 -11.01 -7.57
CA ARG A 147 -15.61 -11.22 -8.64
C ARG A 147 -15.20 -10.61 -9.99
N ASP A 148 -14.22 -9.74 -9.99
CA ASP A 148 -13.72 -9.04 -11.18
C ASP A 148 -12.66 -9.91 -11.87
N GLU A 149 -13.06 -10.59 -12.93
CA GLU A 149 -12.20 -11.54 -13.65
C GLU A 149 -10.97 -10.85 -14.27
N SER A 150 -11.12 -9.61 -14.75
CA SER A 150 -9.96 -8.87 -15.29
C SER A 150 -8.96 -8.49 -14.20
N ALA A 151 -9.44 -8.21 -13.00
CA ALA A 151 -8.56 -7.99 -11.84
C ALA A 151 -7.84 -9.28 -11.44
N ASN A 152 -8.55 -10.42 -11.40
CA ASN A 152 -7.98 -11.72 -11.10
C ASN A 152 -6.87 -12.10 -12.10
N GLN A 153 -7.11 -11.85 -13.38
CA GLN A 153 -6.12 -12.12 -14.44
C GLN A 153 -4.85 -11.29 -14.25
N LEU A 154 -4.97 -9.99 -13.91
CA LEU A 154 -3.81 -9.14 -13.63
C LEU A 154 -2.99 -9.64 -12.43
N VAL A 155 -3.66 -10.19 -11.42
CA VAL A 155 -2.98 -10.81 -10.28
C VAL A 155 -2.23 -12.07 -10.71
N GLN A 156 -2.88 -12.97 -11.47
CA GLN A 156 -2.25 -14.20 -11.98
C GLN A 156 -1.01 -13.88 -12.83
N GLU A 157 -1.09 -12.89 -13.72
CA GLU A 157 0.05 -12.43 -14.51
C GLU A 157 1.18 -11.91 -13.60
N ALA A 158 0.84 -11.13 -12.55
CA ALA A 158 1.83 -10.61 -11.62
C ALA A 158 2.52 -11.73 -10.80
N LEU A 159 1.77 -12.75 -10.37
CA LEU A 159 2.32 -13.92 -9.67
C LEU A 159 3.24 -14.72 -10.59
N HIS A 160 2.83 -14.96 -11.83
CA HIS A 160 3.68 -15.62 -12.82
C HIS A 160 5.00 -14.87 -13.06
N ASP A 161 4.94 -13.52 -13.19
CA ASP A 161 6.12 -12.67 -13.31
C ASP A 161 7.03 -12.79 -12.06
N ALA A 162 6.45 -12.82 -10.86
CA ALA A 162 7.19 -12.98 -9.61
C ALA A 162 7.92 -14.33 -9.54
N GLU A 163 7.24 -15.41 -9.90
CA GLU A 163 7.84 -16.75 -9.96
C GLU A 163 8.98 -16.81 -10.97
N ALA A 164 8.78 -16.27 -12.18
CA ALA A 164 9.82 -16.22 -13.20
C ALA A 164 11.04 -15.40 -12.75
N GLN A 165 10.84 -14.27 -12.08
CA GLN A 165 11.91 -13.45 -11.52
C GLN A 165 12.64 -14.18 -10.37
N SER A 166 11.89 -14.88 -9.51
CA SER A 166 12.49 -15.68 -8.43
C SER A 166 13.34 -16.82 -8.98
N ALA A 167 12.81 -17.58 -9.95
CA ALA A 167 13.56 -18.65 -10.60
C ALA A 167 14.83 -18.13 -11.28
N ARG A 168 14.75 -16.97 -11.96
CA ARG A 168 15.91 -16.32 -12.59
C ARG A 168 16.97 -15.93 -11.55
N ARG A 169 16.55 -15.33 -10.42
CA ARG A 169 17.46 -14.98 -9.32
C ARG A 169 18.14 -16.21 -8.75
N GLN A 170 17.39 -17.28 -8.48
CA GLN A 170 17.95 -18.53 -7.97
C GLN A 170 18.92 -19.20 -8.95
N ALA A 171 18.61 -19.17 -10.24
CA ALA A 171 19.52 -19.71 -11.27
C ALA A 171 20.84 -18.92 -11.31
N LEU A 172 20.74 -17.58 -11.25
CA LEU A 172 21.92 -16.70 -11.21
C LEU A 172 22.75 -16.92 -9.95
N GLN A 173 22.10 -17.07 -8.79
CA GLN A 173 22.75 -17.37 -7.52
C GLN A 173 23.55 -18.67 -7.60
N ARG A 174 22.91 -19.75 -8.07
CA ARG A 174 23.59 -21.05 -8.24
C ARG A 174 24.77 -20.97 -9.22
N ALA A 175 24.60 -20.26 -10.33
CA ALA A 175 25.67 -20.07 -11.31
C ALA A 175 26.85 -19.28 -10.73
N TYR A 176 26.56 -18.25 -9.94
CA TYR A 176 27.57 -17.46 -9.25
C TYR A 176 28.35 -18.30 -8.24
N GLU A 177 27.65 -19.03 -7.36
CA GLU A 177 28.25 -19.92 -6.37
C GLU A 177 29.12 -21.00 -7.04
N ALA A 178 28.63 -21.64 -8.10
CA ALA A 178 29.38 -22.66 -8.86
C ALA A 178 30.60 -22.12 -9.59
N SER A 179 30.59 -20.82 -9.95
CA SER A 179 31.72 -20.20 -10.66
C SER A 179 32.99 -20.04 -9.80
N GLY A 180 32.80 -19.86 -8.49
CA GLY A 180 33.86 -19.51 -7.55
C GLY A 180 34.61 -18.22 -7.86
N LYS A 181 34.03 -17.36 -8.74
CA LYS A 181 34.69 -16.16 -9.24
C LYS A 181 34.21 -14.90 -8.48
N PRO A 182 35.05 -13.84 -8.46
CA PRO A 182 34.59 -12.52 -8.02
C PRO A 182 33.42 -12.01 -8.88
N VAL A 183 32.56 -11.16 -8.28
CA VAL A 183 31.35 -10.63 -8.96
C VAL A 183 31.67 -9.95 -10.28
N ASP A 184 32.79 -9.22 -10.36
CA ASP A 184 33.18 -8.46 -11.54
C ASP A 184 33.53 -9.39 -12.73
N GLU A 185 34.28 -10.48 -12.46
CA GLU A 185 34.61 -11.51 -13.46
C GLU A 185 33.35 -12.30 -13.87
N PHE A 186 32.48 -12.62 -12.91
CA PHE A 186 31.24 -13.31 -13.17
C PHE A 186 30.32 -12.46 -14.07
N ALA A 187 30.14 -11.17 -13.74
CA ALA A 187 29.35 -10.25 -14.55
C ALA A 187 29.89 -10.16 -16.00
N GLN A 188 31.19 -10.02 -16.15
CA GLN A 188 31.84 -10.00 -17.47
C GLN A 188 31.59 -11.28 -18.27
N MET A 189 31.69 -12.46 -17.61
CA MET A 189 31.49 -13.78 -18.26
C MET A 189 30.04 -13.93 -18.80
N TYR A 190 29.06 -13.35 -18.10
CA TYR A 190 27.65 -13.41 -18.52
C TYR A 190 27.18 -12.18 -19.30
N GLY A 191 28.06 -11.20 -19.56
CA GLY A 191 27.73 -9.96 -20.28
C GLY A 191 26.74 -9.10 -19.50
N MET A 192 26.75 -9.14 -18.18
CA MET A 192 25.85 -8.41 -17.29
C MET A 192 26.57 -7.19 -16.67
N ASP A 193 25.79 -6.17 -16.33
CA ASP A 193 26.29 -5.05 -15.53
C ASP A 193 26.60 -5.52 -14.09
N VAL A 194 27.77 -5.15 -13.57
CA VAL A 194 28.23 -5.54 -12.22
C VAL A 194 27.26 -5.09 -11.13
N ARG A 195 26.69 -3.88 -11.26
CA ARG A 195 25.72 -3.34 -10.29
C ARG A 195 24.42 -4.14 -10.32
N GLU A 196 24.00 -4.57 -11.51
CA GLU A 196 22.82 -5.42 -11.66
C GLU A 196 23.06 -6.78 -11.02
N VAL A 197 24.20 -7.41 -11.24
CA VAL A 197 24.56 -8.70 -10.60
C VAL A 197 24.58 -8.54 -9.08
N ARG A 198 25.26 -7.53 -8.55
CA ARG A 198 25.28 -7.28 -7.09
C ARG A 198 23.87 -7.10 -6.53
N ARG A 199 23.01 -6.34 -7.21
CA ARG A 199 21.61 -6.14 -6.79
C ARG A 199 20.82 -7.45 -6.80
N LEU A 200 20.96 -8.27 -7.84
CA LEU A 200 20.23 -9.54 -7.99
C LEU A 200 20.69 -10.60 -6.98
N LEU A 201 21.98 -10.60 -6.63
CA LEU A 201 22.57 -11.51 -5.66
C LEU A 201 22.53 -10.98 -4.23
N SER A 202 21.98 -9.77 -3.99
CA SER A 202 21.94 -9.07 -2.69
C SER A 202 23.34 -8.96 -2.04
N ILE A 203 24.38 -8.77 -2.84
CA ILE A 203 25.77 -8.59 -2.40
C ILE A 203 26.06 -7.09 -2.30
N GLN A 204 26.60 -6.64 -1.15
CA GLN A 204 27.04 -5.26 -0.93
C GLN A 204 28.38 -4.95 -1.60
#